data_6a2bbf5234776f95a3928b0e88aedf38
#
_entry.id   6a2bbf5234776f95a3928b0e88aedf38
#
_cell.length_a   1.000
_cell.length_b   1.000
_cell.length_c   1.000
_cell.angle_alpha   90.00
_cell.angle_beta   90.00
_cell.angle_gamma   90.00
#
_symmetry.space_group_name_H-M   'P 1'
#
loop_
_entity.id
_entity.type
_entity.pdbx_description
1 polymer ?
#
loop_
_entity_poly.entity_id
_entity_poly.type
_entity_poly.pdbx_seq_one_letter_code
_entity_poly.pdbx_strand_id
1 'polypeptide(L)'
;MARSLISFVRSNRGNAVVEFALVFPLLLLVSFGITEFGRAWMTMNILTSAAREGVRLAAVTAPNVPAVEARVREVCDAANVDPTAIAVVPPDPMDPDRRVTVTVQADFQVFSVRILDFRGTIPLSATSVMRHESL
;
A
#
# COMPACT_ATOMS: atom_id res chain seq x y z
N MET A 1 58.62 -17.00 -3.22
CA MET A 1 57.19 -17.27 -3.49
C MET A 1 56.24 -16.11 -3.06
N ALA A 2 56.69 -15.05 -2.44
CA ALA A 2 55.83 -13.94 -1.99
C ALA A 2 55.55 -12.80 -3.02
N ARG A 3 56.18 -12.80 -4.19
CA ARG A 3 56.05 -11.77 -5.23
C ARG A 3 54.84 -11.93 -6.17
N SER A 4 54.22 -13.12 -6.19
CA SER A 4 53.12 -13.44 -7.15
C SER A 4 51.74 -12.98 -6.65
N LEU A 5 51.55 -12.80 -5.37
CA LEU A 5 50.26 -12.41 -4.82
C LEU A 5 49.98 -10.89 -4.89
N ILE A 6 51.06 -10.07 -4.98
CA ILE A 6 50.92 -8.59 -5.04
C ILE A 6 50.58 -8.09 -6.44
N SER A 7 50.88 -8.90 -7.50
CA SER A 7 50.56 -8.52 -8.87
C SER A 7 49.08 -8.68 -9.25
N PHE A 8 48.31 -9.49 -8.50
CA PHE A 8 46.90 -9.74 -8.78
C PHE A 8 46.01 -8.55 -8.39
N VAL A 9 46.43 -7.76 -7.40
CA VAL A 9 45.66 -6.59 -6.89
C VAL A 9 45.83 -5.36 -7.82
N ARG A 10 46.77 -5.38 -8.76
CA ARG A 10 47.11 -4.25 -9.61
C ARG A 10 46.54 -4.28 -11.03
N SER A 11 45.62 -5.20 -11.29
CA SER A 11 44.87 -5.27 -12.55
C SER A 11 43.70 -4.30 -12.50
N ASN A 12 43.65 -3.29 -13.35
CA ASN A 12 42.53 -2.35 -13.46
C ASN A 12 41.18 -3.04 -13.70
N ARG A 13 41.19 -4.24 -14.26
CA ARG A 13 40.00 -5.08 -14.44
C ARG A 13 39.44 -5.63 -13.10
N GLY A 14 40.34 -5.97 -12.15
CA GLY A 14 39.93 -6.41 -10.81
C GLY A 14 39.32 -5.27 -10.00
N ASN A 15 39.83 -4.05 -10.17
CA ASN A 15 39.35 -2.88 -9.44
C ASN A 15 37.90 -2.50 -9.85
N ALA A 16 37.58 -2.55 -11.13
CA ALA A 16 36.24 -2.31 -11.65
C ALA A 16 35.20 -3.32 -11.13
N VAL A 17 35.60 -4.59 -10.98
CA VAL A 17 34.71 -5.63 -10.41
C VAL A 17 34.42 -5.37 -8.94
N VAL A 18 35.42 -4.96 -8.17
CA VAL A 18 35.26 -4.62 -6.75
C VAL A 18 34.37 -3.38 -6.59
N GLU A 19 34.56 -2.35 -7.41
CA GLU A 19 33.75 -1.14 -7.43
C GLU A 19 32.30 -1.47 -7.78
N PHE A 20 32.07 -2.26 -8.83
CA PHE A 20 30.74 -2.74 -9.18
C PHE A 20 30.09 -3.54 -8.05
N ALA A 21 30.83 -4.45 -7.40
CA ALA A 21 30.32 -5.25 -6.27
C ALA A 21 29.88 -4.42 -5.06
N LEU A 22 30.48 -3.24 -4.86
CA LEU A 22 30.08 -2.29 -3.83
C LEU A 22 28.84 -1.47 -4.22
N VAL A 23 28.76 -1.06 -5.48
CA VAL A 23 27.65 -0.21 -5.96
C VAL A 23 26.39 -1.03 -6.24
N PHE A 24 26.54 -2.26 -6.74
CA PHE A 24 25.43 -3.10 -7.16
C PHE A 24 24.38 -3.36 -6.06
N PRO A 25 24.74 -3.72 -4.81
CA PRO A 25 23.76 -3.88 -3.73
C PRO A 25 22.97 -2.60 -3.45
N LEU A 26 23.61 -1.44 -3.53
CA LEU A 26 22.94 -0.15 -3.34
C LEU A 26 21.93 0.13 -4.45
N LEU A 27 22.28 -0.16 -5.71
CA LEU A 27 21.35 -0.03 -6.84
C LEU A 27 20.15 -0.98 -6.70
N LEU A 28 20.38 -2.21 -6.25
CA LEU A 28 19.29 -3.16 -5.98
C LEU A 28 18.37 -2.64 -4.87
N LEU A 29 18.92 -2.12 -3.78
CA LEU A 29 18.15 -1.58 -2.67
C LEU A 29 17.25 -0.41 -3.12
N VAL A 30 17.80 0.51 -3.91
CA VAL A 30 17.04 1.63 -4.48
C VAL A 30 15.94 1.11 -5.42
N SER A 31 16.26 0.15 -6.30
CA SER A 31 15.29 -0.42 -7.25
C SER A 31 14.13 -1.12 -6.52
N PHE A 32 14.43 -1.90 -5.49
CA PHE A 32 13.38 -2.52 -4.65
C PHE A 32 12.55 -1.47 -3.92
N GLY A 33 13.19 -0.42 -3.38
CA GLY A 33 12.49 0.66 -2.70
C GLY A 33 11.48 1.38 -3.61
N ILE A 34 11.86 1.68 -4.85
CA ILE A 34 10.97 2.29 -5.85
C ILE A 34 9.79 1.37 -6.17
N THR A 35 10.07 0.08 -6.38
CA THR A 35 9.02 -0.92 -6.68
C THR A 35 8.03 -1.07 -5.54
N GLU A 36 8.51 -1.16 -4.30
CA GLU A 36 7.66 -1.28 -3.11
C GLU A 36 6.82 -0.02 -2.90
N PHE A 37 7.41 1.15 -3.09
CA PHE A 37 6.68 2.41 -3.00
C PHE A 37 5.56 2.48 -4.05
N GLY A 38 5.84 2.08 -5.29
CA GLY A 38 4.84 2.03 -6.36
C GLY A 38 3.67 1.10 -6.03
N ARG A 39 3.97 -0.08 -5.47
CA ARG A 39 2.94 -1.04 -5.02
C ARG A 39 2.09 -0.49 -3.87
N ALA A 40 2.73 0.09 -2.84
CA ALA A 40 2.03 0.70 -1.72
C ALA A 40 1.13 1.86 -2.18
N TRP A 41 1.63 2.70 -3.09
CA TRP A 41 0.86 3.79 -3.68
C TRP A 41 -0.36 3.28 -4.46
N MET A 42 -0.20 2.23 -5.26
CA MET A 42 -1.30 1.59 -5.98
C MET A 42 -2.37 1.07 -5.01
N THR A 43 -1.97 0.35 -3.97
CA THR A 43 -2.88 -0.15 -2.93
C THR A 43 -3.64 1.00 -2.27
N MET A 44 -2.96 2.09 -1.91
CA MET A 44 -3.59 3.27 -1.31
C MET A 44 -4.64 3.92 -2.23
N ASN A 45 -4.38 3.97 -3.54
CA ASN A 45 -5.34 4.47 -4.53
C ASN A 45 -6.59 3.57 -4.63
N ILE A 46 -6.41 2.24 -4.54
CA ILE A 46 -7.51 1.28 -4.54
C ILE A 46 -8.38 1.48 -3.29
N LEU A 47 -7.77 1.55 -2.10
CA LEU A 47 -8.49 1.79 -0.85
C LEU A 47 -9.25 3.13 -0.89
N THR A 48 -8.64 4.17 -1.44
CA THR A 48 -9.29 5.48 -1.60
C THR A 48 -10.50 5.39 -2.54
N SER A 49 -10.38 4.66 -3.64
CA SER A 49 -11.47 4.44 -4.59
C SER A 49 -12.60 3.63 -3.96
N ALA A 50 -12.28 2.58 -3.22
CA ALA A 50 -13.23 1.75 -2.50
C ALA A 50 -13.98 2.55 -1.42
N ALA A 51 -13.27 3.37 -0.64
CA ALA A 51 -13.87 4.24 0.36
C ALA A 51 -14.83 5.28 -0.27
N ARG A 52 -14.45 5.86 -1.42
CA ARG A 52 -15.31 6.81 -2.17
C ARG A 52 -16.56 6.13 -2.71
N GLU A 53 -16.44 4.94 -3.26
CA GLU A 53 -17.60 4.21 -3.78
C GLU A 53 -18.54 3.77 -2.63
N GLY A 54 -17.97 3.32 -1.51
CA GLY A 54 -18.73 2.99 -0.31
C GLY A 54 -19.51 4.19 0.25
N VAL A 55 -18.86 5.34 0.39
CA VAL A 55 -19.53 6.54 0.92
C VAL A 55 -20.58 7.08 -0.05
N ARG A 56 -20.36 6.96 -1.37
CA ARG A 56 -21.34 7.35 -2.39
C ARG A 56 -22.62 6.51 -2.27
N LEU A 57 -22.48 5.20 -2.08
CA LEU A 57 -23.62 4.32 -1.86
C LEU A 57 -24.32 4.67 -0.54
N ALA A 58 -23.57 4.89 0.53
CA ALA A 58 -24.13 5.23 1.85
C ALA A 58 -24.81 6.61 1.90
N ALA A 59 -24.42 7.54 1.02
CA ALA A 59 -25.02 8.87 0.96
C ALA A 59 -26.43 8.89 0.32
N VAL A 60 -26.72 7.95 -0.58
CA VAL A 60 -27.99 7.90 -1.35
C VAL A 60 -28.93 6.80 -0.90
N THR A 61 -28.46 5.82 -0.14
CA THR A 61 -29.27 4.74 0.43
C THR A 61 -29.53 4.99 1.91
N ALA A 62 -30.70 4.57 2.41
CA ALA A 62 -30.86 4.45 3.88
C ALA A 62 -29.69 3.59 4.42
N PRO A 63 -29.12 3.93 5.61
CA PRO A 63 -27.84 3.37 6.06
C PRO A 63 -27.89 1.84 6.20
N ASN A 64 -27.65 1.16 5.08
CA ASN A 64 -27.52 -0.29 5.03
C ASN A 64 -26.02 -0.62 5.06
N VAL A 65 -25.46 -0.67 6.25
CA VAL A 65 -24.04 -0.95 6.48
C VAL A 65 -23.56 -2.21 5.75
N PRO A 66 -24.27 -3.36 5.78
CA PRO A 66 -23.85 -4.55 5.03
C PRO A 66 -23.74 -4.35 3.52
N ALA A 67 -24.64 -3.58 2.92
CA ALA A 67 -24.58 -3.30 1.48
C ALA A 67 -23.39 -2.40 1.12
N VAL A 68 -23.06 -1.43 1.97
CA VAL A 68 -21.88 -0.58 1.80
C VAL A 68 -20.59 -1.39 1.93
N GLU A 69 -20.50 -2.25 2.94
CA GLU A 69 -19.34 -3.14 3.10
C GLU A 69 -19.18 -4.09 1.92
N ALA A 70 -20.26 -4.68 1.42
CA ALA A 70 -20.23 -5.56 0.25
C ALA A 70 -19.71 -4.82 -0.98
N ARG A 71 -20.12 -3.58 -1.20
CA ARG A 71 -19.65 -2.76 -2.31
C ARG A 71 -18.18 -2.39 -2.19
N VAL A 72 -17.71 -2.05 -0.98
CA VAL A 72 -16.29 -1.78 -0.72
C VAL A 72 -15.45 -3.03 -0.99
N ARG A 73 -15.89 -4.21 -0.53
CA ARG A 73 -15.20 -5.49 -0.80
C ARG A 73 -15.13 -5.79 -2.28
N GLU A 74 -16.21 -5.64 -3.01
CA GLU A 74 -16.25 -5.85 -4.47
C GLU A 74 -15.17 -5.01 -5.20
N VAL A 75 -15.00 -3.73 -4.83
CA VAL A 75 -13.97 -2.86 -5.41
C VAL A 75 -12.56 -3.32 -5.05
N CYS A 76 -12.34 -3.72 -3.80
CA CYS A 76 -11.05 -4.21 -3.33
C CYS A 76 -10.69 -5.56 -3.97
N ASP A 77 -11.64 -6.50 -4.04
CA ASP A 77 -11.47 -7.84 -4.62
C ASP A 77 -11.14 -7.78 -6.11
N ALA A 78 -11.78 -6.87 -6.86
CA ALA A 78 -11.48 -6.64 -8.27
C ALA A 78 -10.02 -6.24 -8.53
N ALA A 79 -9.35 -5.69 -7.51
CA ALA A 79 -7.94 -5.29 -7.56
C ALA A 79 -7.00 -6.22 -6.76
N ASN A 80 -7.49 -7.37 -6.28
CA ASN A 80 -6.78 -8.31 -5.41
C ASN A 80 -6.18 -7.63 -4.15
N VAL A 81 -6.93 -6.71 -3.54
CA VAL A 81 -6.61 -6.11 -2.25
C VAL A 81 -7.59 -6.64 -1.22
N ASP A 82 -7.08 -7.31 -0.19
CA ASP A 82 -7.91 -7.84 0.90
C ASP A 82 -8.04 -6.80 2.02
N PRO A 83 -9.24 -6.20 2.23
CA PRO A 83 -9.45 -5.23 3.30
C PRO A 83 -9.52 -5.94 4.65
N THR A 84 -8.64 -5.56 5.58
CA THR A 84 -8.60 -6.08 6.96
C THR A 84 -9.71 -5.50 7.84
N ALA A 85 -10.11 -4.26 7.58
CA ALA A 85 -11.22 -3.61 8.27
C ALA A 85 -11.96 -2.63 7.38
N ILE A 86 -13.29 -2.62 7.49
CA ILE A 86 -14.16 -1.64 6.87
C ILE A 86 -15.02 -1.05 7.98
N ALA A 87 -14.93 0.26 8.20
CA ALA A 87 -15.72 0.98 9.18
C ALA A 87 -16.65 1.95 8.46
N VAL A 88 -17.95 1.79 8.68
CA VAL A 88 -18.99 2.68 8.16
C VAL A 88 -19.61 3.42 9.35
N VAL A 89 -19.45 4.74 9.39
CA VAL A 89 -20.10 5.59 10.39
C VAL A 89 -21.31 6.23 9.72
N PRO A 90 -22.54 5.84 10.13
CA PRO A 90 -23.77 6.40 9.59
C PRO A 90 -23.89 7.89 9.95
N PRO A 91 -24.78 8.63 9.26
CA PRO A 91 -25.01 10.03 9.55
C PRO A 91 -25.62 10.19 10.94
N ASP A 92 -25.02 11.06 11.77
CA ASP A 92 -25.61 11.44 13.05
C ASP A 92 -26.82 12.37 12.80
N PRO A 93 -28.01 12.05 13.34
CA PRO A 93 -29.18 12.94 13.25
C PRO A 93 -28.95 14.32 13.87
N MET A 94 -28.02 14.43 14.81
CA MET A 94 -27.66 15.69 15.47
C MET A 94 -26.61 16.51 14.71
N ASP A 95 -25.89 15.91 13.75
CA ASP A 95 -24.93 16.62 12.88
C ASP A 95 -25.71 17.40 11.79
N PRO A 96 -25.63 18.73 11.74
CA PRO A 96 -26.33 19.55 10.73
C PRO A 96 -25.89 19.20 9.31
N ASP A 97 -24.68 18.67 9.14
CA ASP A 97 -24.14 18.24 7.84
C ASP A 97 -24.50 16.80 7.49
N ARG A 98 -25.03 16.02 8.46
CA ARG A 98 -25.41 14.60 8.26
C ARG A 98 -24.37 13.81 7.49
N ARG A 99 -23.12 13.85 7.93
CA ARG A 99 -21.98 13.24 7.24
C ARG A 99 -21.96 11.73 7.43
N VAL A 100 -21.73 11.03 6.33
CA VAL A 100 -21.39 9.59 6.33
C VAL A 100 -19.90 9.46 6.13
N THR A 101 -19.26 8.60 6.89
CA THR A 101 -17.83 8.33 6.79
C THR A 101 -17.60 6.85 6.54
N VAL A 102 -16.78 6.55 5.54
CA VAL A 102 -16.33 5.17 5.25
C VAL A 102 -14.82 5.13 5.32
N THR A 103 -14.30 4.26 6.18
CA THR A 103 -12.86 4.01 6.34
C THR A 103 -12.56 2.58 5.95
N VAL A 104 -11.59 2.39 5.05
CA VAL A 104 -11.13 1.09 4.58
C VAL A 104 -9.68 0.91 4.95
N GLN A 105 -9.32 -0.22 5.53
CA GLN A 105 -7.97 -0.55 5.93
C GLN A 105 -7.53 -1.86 5.28
N ALA A 106 -6.26 -1.95 4.90
CA ALA A 106 -5.64 -3.17 4.42
C ALA A 106 -4.18 -3.24 4.87
N ASP A 107 -3.68 -4.45 5.06
CA ASP A 107 -2.30 -4.71 5.42
C ASP A 107 -1.45 -4.88 4.15
N PHE A 108 -0.55 -3.93 3.93
CA PHE A 108 0.41 -3.99 2.83
C PHE A 108 1.61 -4.83 3.24
N GLN A 109 1.85 -5.93 2.52
CA GLN A 109 3.01 -6.78 2.72
C GLN A 109 4.20 -6.28 1.92
N VAL A 110 5.30 -5.94 2.61
CA VAL A 110 6.55 -5.51 1.98
C VAL A 110 7.31 -6.74 1.49
N PHE A 111 7.48 -6.86 0.17
CA PHE A 111 8.10 -8.02 -0.47
C PHE A 111 9.61 -8.10 -0.21
N SER A 112 10.30 -6.95 -0.22
CA SER A 112 11.75 -6.88 0.02
C SER A 112 12.15 -7.37 1.42
N VAL A 113 11.32 -7.11 2.42
CA VAL A 113 11.52 -7.56 3.80
C VAL A 113 11.27 -9.07 3.93
N ARG A 114 10.37 -9.63 3.09
CA ARG A 114 10.09 -11.07 3.04
C ARG A 114 11.27 -11.90 2.52
N ILE A 115 12.10 -11.34 1.62
CA ILE A 115 13.33 -12.00 1.14
C ILE A 115 14.34 -12.16 2.28
N LEU A 116 14.33 -11.25 3.26
CA LEU A 116 15.19 -11.27 4.44
C LEU A 116 14.56 -12.01 5.63
N ASP A 117 13.45 -12.75 5.41
CA ASP A 117 12.67 -13.48 6.42
C ASP A 117 12.06 -12.57 7.54
N PHE A 118 12.01 -11.27 7.34
CA PHE A 118 11.27 -10.37 8.18
C PHE A 118 9.82 -10.26 7.71
N ARG A 119 8.85 -10.52 8.59
CA ARG A 119 7.43 -10.30 8.34
C ARG A 119 7.08 -8.85 8.68
N GLY A 120 7.25 -7.96 7.72
CA GLY A 120 6.84 -6.56 7.87
C GLY A 120 5.52 -6.31 7.13
N THR A 121 4.47 -5.95 7.85
CA THR A 121 3.22 -5.42 7.29
C THR A 121 3.10 -3.94 7.66
N ILE A 122 2.63 -3.13 6.72
CA ILE A 122 2.36 -1.72 6.94
C ILE A 122 0.84 -1.53 6.80
N PRO A 123 0.13 -1.10 7.85
CA PRO A 123 -1.29 -0.82 7.74
C PRO A 123 -1.50 0.43 6.87
N LEU A 124 -2.27 0.27 5.81
CA LEU A 124 -2.74 1.36 4.96
C LEU A 124 -4.20 1.64 5.27
N SER A 125 -4.59 2.91 5.31
CA SER A 125 -5.95 3.33 5.62
C SER A 125 -6.37 4.47 4.72
N ALA A 126 -7.59 4.38 4.17
CA ALA A 126 -8.21 5.45 3.40
C ALA A 126 -9.59 5.77 3.98
N THR A 127 -9.88 7.06 4.14
CA THR A 127 -11.17 7.53 4.64
C THR A 127 -11.80 8.46 3.62
N SER A 128 -13.09 8.28 3.39
CA SER A 128 -13.90 9.18 2.58
C SER A 128 -15.14 9.63 3.35
N VAL A 129 -15.52 10.88 3.16
CA VAL A 129 -16.66 11.50 3.83
C VAL A 129 -17.56 12.15 2.78
N MET A 130 -18.86 11.98 2.93
CA MET A 130 -19.86 12.62 2.08
C MET A 130 -21.08 13.02 2.90
N ARG A 131 -21.76 14.06 2.47
CA ARG A 131 -23.04 14.44 3.07
C ARG A 131 -24.13 13.47 2.65
N HIS A 132 -24.95 13.02 3.59
CA HIS A 132 -26.12 12.18 3.30
C HIS A 132 -27.24 13.05 2.69
N GLU A 133 -27.69 12.68 1.51
CA GLU A 133 -28.83 13.30 0.88
C GLU A 133 -30.11 12.58 1.37
N SER A 134 -30.82 13.22 2.33
CA SER A 134 -32.17 12.77 2.68
C SER A 134 -33.13 13.26 1.60
N LEU A 135 -33.71 12.32 0.87
CA LEU A 135 -34.91 12.57 0.11
C LEU A 135 -36.10 12.87 1.04
#